data_bc3654e64c8d3f12b401412ed60e3b65
#
_entry.id   bc3654e64c8d3f12b401412ed60e3b65
#
_cell.length_a   1.000
_cell.length_b   1.000
_cell.length_c   1.000
_cell.angle_alpha   90.00
_cell.angle_beta   90.00
_cell.angle_gamma   90.00
#
_symmetry.space_group_name_H-M   'P 1'
#
loop_
_entity.id
_entity.type
_entity.pdbx_description
1 polymer ?
#
loop_
_entity_poly.entity_id
_entity_poly.type
_entity_poly.pdbx_seq_one_letter_code
_entity_poly.pdbx_strand_id
1 'polypeptide(L)'
;MILAIDTSAGSSVAVVDRDGGVLAEHAVADTRRHAEVIGRLIDDALREAGVTPSELSAVVAGRGPGPFTGLRVGIAAARAFAFGAGIPCLSVGSHDAVAFERLSAAAGRSVGAAGGPVDSPLVVVTDARRREVAYSAWSGLDDDGLPVVVAGPALVRPADLDEATGASSSWPRTDPDATTVSAAALGMLAERLFEHGRAFADAEPLYLREPDVTPSAGPKSVTR
;
A
#
# COMPACT_ATOMS: atom_id res chain seq x y z
N MET A 1 9.77 16.05 0.51
CA MET A 1 8.73 15.50 1.39
C MET A 1 7.59 14.88 0.58
N ILE A 2 7.06 13.77 1.01
CA ILE A 2 5.98 13.02 0.32
C ILE A 2 4.79 12.86 1.27
N LEU A 3 3.58 13.08 0.77
CA LEU A 3 2.33 12.63 1.39
C LEU A 3 1.99 11.24 0.88
N ALA A 4 1.95 10.23 1.75
CA ALA A 4 1.59 8.86 1.41
C ALA A 4 0.19 8.50 1.93
N ILE A 5 -0.59 7.77 1.14
CA ILE A 5 -1.98 7.38 1.45
C ILE A 5 -2.20 5.93 1.06
N ASP A 6 -2.64 5.08 1.99
CA ASP A 6 -3.10 3.74 1.71
C ASP A 6 -4.47 3.46 2.34
N THR A 7 -5.32 2.75 1.60
CA THR A 7 -6.65 2.34 2.06
C THR A 7 -6.98 0.89 1.65
N SER A 8 -5.94 0.08 1.46
CA SER A 8 -6.09 -1.34 1.07
C SER A 8 -6.46 -2.24 2.26
N ALA A 9 -5.96 -1.92 3.47
CA ALA A 9 -6.19 -2.70 4.68
C ALA A 9 -6.33 -1.75 5.90
N GLY A 10 -7.42 -1.02 5.98
CA GLY A 10 -7.60 0.13 6.85
C GLY A 10 -7.37 1.43 6.08
N SER A 11 -7.25 2.55 6.79
CA SER A 11 -6.86 3.85 6.20
C SER A 11 -5.62 4.35 6.92
N SER A 12 -4.56 4.64 6.20
CA SER A 12 -3.31 5.19 6.72
C SER A 12 -2.84 6.36 5.86
N VAL A 13 -2.35 7.40 6.50
CA VAL A 13 -1.77 8.60 5.87
C VAL A 13 -0.50 8.97 6.61
N ALA A 14 0.56 9.28 5.88
CA ALA A 14 1.81 9.73 6.46
C ALA A 14 2.43 10.89 5.66
N VAL A 15 3.20 11.70 6.35
CA VAL A 15 4.15 12.64 5.74
C VAL A 15 5.55 12.12 6.04
N VAL A 16 6.33 11.94 4.98
CA VAL A 16 7.70 11.45 5.09
C VAL A 16 8.66 12.38 4.37
N ASP A 17 9.90 12.34 4.80
CA ASP A 17 11.01 13.05 4.18
C ASP A 17 12.20 12.10 4.06
N ARG A 18 12.94 12.16 2.95
CA ARG A 18 14.06 11.26 2.71
C ARG A 18 15.12 11.31 3.82
N ASP A 19 15.47 12.50 4.27
CA ASP A 19 16.53 12.70 5.24
C ASP A 19 15.97 12.76 6.67
N GLY A 20 14.73 13.27 6.82
CA GLY A 20 14.03 13.39 8.10
C GLY A 20 13.28 12.11 8.53
N GLY A 21 13.11 11.15 7.63
CA GLY A 21 12.35 9.93 7.89
C GLY A 21 10.83 10.16 7.97
N VAL A 22 10.17 9.48 8.90
CA VAL A 22 8.73 9.61 9.13
C VAL A 22 8.45 10.83 9.99
N LEU A 23 7.77 11.84 9.45
CA LEU A 23 7.44 13.08 10.15
C LEU A 23 6.11 12.96 10.91
N ALA A 24 5.12 12.30 10.32
CA ALA A 24 3.84 11.99 10.95
C ALA A 24 3.19 10.78 10.31
N GLU A 25 2.44 9.98 11.07
CA GLU A 25 1.59 8.92 10.54
C GLU A 25 0.31 8.80 11.37
N HIS A 26 -0.83 8.75 10.69
CA HIS A 26 -2.14 8.52 11.29
C HIS A 26 -2.84 7.35 10.59
N ALA A 27 -3.44 6.46 11.37
CA ALA A 27 -4.13 5.29 10.84
C ALA A 27 -5.43 4.98 11.57
N VAL A 28 -6.37 4.40 10.83
CA VAL A 28 -7.64 3.86 11.32
C VAL A 28 -7.84 2.47 10.74
N ALA A 29 -7.93 1.46 11.59
CA ALA A 29 -8.05 0.07 11.17
C ALA A 29 -9.45 -0.29 10.60
N ASP A 30 -10.49 0.51 10.86
CA ASP A 30 -11.85 0.24 10.37
C ASP A 30 -11.94 0.37 8.85
N THR A 31 -12.10 -0.76 8.18
CA THR A 31 -12.16 -0.88 6.70
C THR A 31 -13.50 -0.45 6.09
N ARG A 32 -14.43 0.11 6.86
CA ARG A 32 -15.76 0.55 6.38
C ARG A 32 -15.92 2.06 6.34
N ARG A 33 -14.96 2.81 6.89
CA ARG A 33 -15.09 4.25 7.08
C ARG A 33 -14.06 5.08 6.30
N HIS A 34 -13.43 4.49 5.27
CA HIS A 34 -12.36 5.15 4.50
C HIS A 34 -12.73 6.56 4.06
N ALA A 35 -13.91 6.73 3.43
CA ALA A 35 -14.34 8.03 2.91
C ALA A 35 -14.64 9.07 4.00
N GLU A 36 -15.02 8.61 5.20
CA GLU A 36 -15.32 9.50 6.33
C GLU A 36 -14.06 10.01 7.02
N VAL A 37 -12.98 9.22 7.00
CA VAL A 37 -11.79 9.50 7.81
C VAL A 37 -10.63 10.07 7.01
N ILE A 38 -10.55 9.78 5.69
CA ILE A 38 -9.35 10.06 4.90
C ILE A 38 -8.96 11.54 4.87
N GLY A 39 -9.94 12.43 4.72
CA GLY A 39 -9.68 13.88 4.69
C GLY A 39 -9.12 14.40 6.02
N ARG A 40 -9.64 13.87 7.15
CA ARG A 40 -9.14 14.20 8.47
C ARG A 40 -7.73 13.65 8.71
N LEU A 41 -7.46 12.41 8.28
CA LEU A 41 -6.13 11.83 8.43
C LEU A 41 -5.06 12.63 7.66
N ILE A 42 -5.41 13.13 6.47
CA ILE A 42 -4.53 14.01 5.69
C ILE A 42 -4.24 15.31 6.46
N ASP A 43 -5.29 15.98 6.96
CA ASP A 43 -5.14 17.23 7.71
C ASP A 43 -4.33 17.03 9.01
N ASP A 44 -4.60 15.95 9.76
CA ASP A 44 -3.89 15.62 10.98
C ASP A 44 -2.41 15.33 10.71
N ALA A 45 -2.09 14.56 9.66
CA ALA A 45 -0.70 14.24 9.28
C ALA A 45 0.09 15.49 8.86
N LEU A 46 -0.48 16.36 8.04
CA LEU A 46 0.15 17.62 7.62
C LEU A 46 0.39 18.55 8.80
N ARG A 47 -0.62 18.67 9.69
CA ARG A 47 -0.52 19.53 10.88
C ARG A 47 0.53 19.04 11.86
N GLU A 48 0.61 17.74 12.12
CA GLU A 48 1.61 17.15 13.01
C GLU A 48 3.01 17.27 12.45
N ALA A 49 3.19 17.02 11.14
CA ALA A 49 4.47 17.23 10.46
C ALA A 49 4.87 18.72 10.36
N GLY A 50 3.95 19.66 10.59
CA GLY A 50 4.19 21.08 10.41
C GLY A 50 4.41 21.48 8.94
N VAL A 51 3.84 20.73 7.99
CA VAL A 51 4.08 20.85 6.55
C VAL A 51 2.85 21.38 5.84
N THR A 52 3.04 22.33 4.95
CA THR A 52 1.99 22.85 4.06
C THR A 52 1.95 22.04 2.74
N PRO A 53 0.83 22.02 2.02
CA PRO A 53 0.74 21.34 0.72
C PRO A 53 1.78 21.79 -0.31
N SER A 54 2.24 23.04 -0.25
CA SER A 54 3.23 23.61 -1.18
C SER A 54 4.67 23.13 -0.91
N GLU A 55 4.93 22.52 0.23
CA GLU A 55 6.23 21.96 0.59
C GLU A 55 6.37 20.48 0.19
N LEU A 56 5.27 19.87 -0.24
CA LEU A 56 5.27 18.50 -0.74
C LEU A 56 5.78 18.44 -2.18
N SER A 57 6.58 17.44 -2.48
CA SER A 57 7.11 17.17 -3.82
C SER A 57 6.24 16.18 -4.62
N ALA A 58 5.51 15.29 -3.92
CA ALA A 58 4.64 14.28 -4.52
C ALA A 58 3.60 13.77 -3.53
N VAL A 59 2.55 13.15 -4.06
CA VAL A 59 1.66 12.25 -3.32
C VAL A 59 1.90 10.82 -3.77
N VAL A 60 1.93 9.88 -2.85
CA VAL A 60 2.05 8.45 -3.14
C VAL A 60 0.78 7.72 -2.69
N ALA A 61 0.17 6.98 -3.61
CA ALA A 61 -0.99 6.16 -3.35
C ALA A 61 -0.63 4.67 -3.31
N GLY A 62 -1.10 3.96 -2.30
CA GLY A 62 -1.13 2.50 -2.31
C GLY A 62 -2.15 2.02 -3.32
N ARG A 63 -1.70 1.20 -4.30
CA ARG A 63 -2.58 0.69 -5.36
C ARG A 63 -3.24 -0.65 -5.03
N GLY A 64 -2.96 -1.21 -3.86
CA GLY A 64 -3.38 -2.55 -3.47
C GLY A 64 -2.28 -3.61 -3.61
N PRO A 65 -2.68 -4.89 -3.48
CA PRO A 65 -4.04 -5.42 -3.55
C PRO A 65 -4.91 -5.05 -2.33
N GLY A 66 -6.23 -5.05 -2.54
CA GLY A 66 -7.20 -4.74 -1.48
C GLY A 66 -8.64 -4.69 -2.00
N PRO A 67 -9.62 -4.51 -1.10
CA PRO A 67 -11.03 -4.41 -1.48
C PRO A 67 -11.31 -3.20 -2.39
N PHE A 68 -12.14 -3.38 -3.42
CA PHE A 68 -12.49 -2.37 -4.42
C PHE A 68 -12.81 -0.98 -3.86
N THR A 69 -13.69 -0.92 -2.87
CA THR A 69 -14.16 0.34 -2.30
C THR A 69 -13.03 1.06 -1.57
N GLY A 70 -12.26 0.32 -0.77
CA GLY A 70 -11.11 0.88 -0.04
C GLY A 70 -10.11 1.49 -1.01
N LEU A 71 -9.59 0.71 -1.95
CA LEU A 71 -8.60 1.18 -2.93
C LEU A 71 -9.03 2.46 -3.65
N ARG A 72 -10.27 2.50 -4.11
CA ARG A 72 -10.79 3.69 -4.84
C ARG A 72 -10.82 4.95 -4.01
N VAL A 73 -11.13 4.85 -2.72
CA VAL A 73 -11.18 6.02 -1.83
C VAL A 73 -9.78 6.62 -1.66
N GLY A 74 -8.77 5.81 -1.33
CA GLY A 74 -7.41 6.30 -1.13
C GLY A 74 -6.80 6.85 -2.42
N ILE A 75 -6.92 6.12 -3.52
CA ILE A 75 -6.39 6.57 -4.82
C ILE A 75 -7.09 7.86 -5.28
N ALA A 76 -8.41 7.98 -5.12
CA ALA A 76 -9.13 9.20 -5.46
C ALA A 76 -8.71 10.38 -4.58
N ALA A 77 -8.55 10.17 -3.27
CA ALA A 77 -8.08 11.19 -2.35
C ALA A 77 -6.66 11.66 -2.71
N ALA A 78 -5.74 10.73 -2.98
CA ALA A 78 -4.37 11.03 -3.38
C ALA A 78 -4.32 11.83 -4.68
N ARG A 79 -5.05 11.40 -5.71
CA ARG A 79 -5.14 12.10 -7.01
C ARG A 79 -5.75 13.49 -6.87
N ALA A 80 -6.83 13.63 -6.08
CA ALA A 80 -7.48 14.92 -5.86
C ALA A 80 -6.57 15.90 -5.12
N PHE A 81 -5.88 15.43 -4.08
CA PHE A 81 -4.92 16.24 -3.34
C PHE A 81 -3.75 16.67 -4.23
N ALA A 82 -3.13 15.73 -4.95
CA ALA A 82 -2.02 16.00 -5.85
C ALA A 82 -2.41 17.01 -6.94
N PHE A 83 -3.60 16.86 -7.53
CA PHE A 83 -4.13 17.80 -8.49
C PHE A 83 -4.32 19.20 -7.90
N GLY A 84 -4.90 19.30 -6.70
CA GLY A 84 -5.10 20.58 -6.00
C GLY A 84 -3.79 21.27 -5.61
N ALA A 85 -2.76 20.50 -5.28
CA ALA A 85 -1.42 20.99 -4.93
C ALA A 85 -0.51 21.24 -6.16
N GLY A 86 -0.90 20.78 -7.35
CA GLY A 86 -0.11 20.91 -8.58
C GLY A 86 1.17 20.03 -8.59
N ILE A 87 1.14 18.89 -7.90
CA ILE A 87 2.26 17.96 -7.75
C ILE A 87 1.92 16.57 -8.32
N PRO A 88 2.92 15.73 -8.65
CA PRO A 88 2.67 14.40 -9.18
C PRO A 88 2.00 13.48 -8.14
N CYS A 89 1.15 12.55 -8.63
CA CYS A 89 0.62 11.42 -7.88
C CYS A 89 1.27 10.14 -8.41
N LEU A 90 2.02 9.48 -7.54
CA LEU A 90 2.76 8.24 -7.82
C LEU A 90 2.03 7.06 -7.18
N SER A 91 2.33 5.85 -7.63
CA SER A 91 1.71 4.63 -7.10
C SER A 91 2.76 3.60 -6.68
N VAL A 92 2.49 2.94 -5.55
CA VAL A 92 3.32 1.85 -5.01
C VAL A 92 2.41 0.70 -4.60
N GLY A 93 2.89 -0.54 -4.72
CA GLY A 93 2.13 -1.70 -4.24
C GLY A 93 1.98 -1.69 -2.72
N SER A 94 0.76 -1.90 -2.24
CA SER A 94 0.50 -1.92 -0.79
C SER A 94 1.23 -3.08 -0.11
N HIS A 95 1.31 -4.24 -0.75
CA HIS A 95 2.09 -5.38 -0.24
C HIS A 95 3.60 -5.10 -0.26
N ASP A 96 4.10 -4.30 -1.23
CA ASP A 96 5.52 -3.92 -1.28
C ASP A 96 5.89 -3.05 -0.07
N ALA A 97 4.99 -2.16 0.36
CA ALA A 97 5.19 -1.36 1.57
C ALA A 97 5.26 -2.22 2.84
N VAL A 98 4.37 -3.23 2.98
CA VAL A 98 4.41 -4.18 4.09
C VAL A 98 5.71 -4.99 4.07
N ALA A 99 6.13 -5.46 2.89
CA ALA A 99 7.38 -6.20 2.74
C ALA A 99 8.59 -5.33 3.11
N PHE A 100 8.64 -4.10 2.61
CA PHE A 100 9.71 -3.13 2.92
C PHE A 100 9.83 -2.88 4.43
N GLU A 101 8.72 -2.65 5.12
CA GLU A 101 8.69 -2.46 6.57
C GLU A 101 9.21 -3.69 7.31
N ARG A 102 8.65 -4.88 7.00
CA ARG A 102 8.97 -6.13 7.70
C ARG A 102 10.40 -6.59 7.46
N LEU A 103 10.87 -6.51 6.22
CA LEU A 103 12.24 -6.90 5.87
C LEU A 103 13.27 -5.93 6.44
N SER A 104 12.97 -4.62 6.47
CA SER A 104 13.81 -3.63 7.14
C SER A 104 13.90 -3.90 8.64
N ALA A 105 12.78 -4.18 9.30
CA ALA A 105 12.74 -4.51 10.72
C ALA A 105 13.49 -5.81 11.04
N ALA A 106 13.38 -6.84 10.20
CA ALA A 106 14.12 -8.10 10.35
C ALA A 106 15.63 -7.89 10.24
N ALA A 107 16.07 -6.88 9.48
CA ALA A 107 17.45 -6.44 9.40
C ALA A 107 17.90 -5.53 10.55
N GLY A 108 17.03 -5.27 11.54
CA GLY A 108 17.31 -4.36 12.64
C GLY A 108 17.35 -2.89 12.23
N ARG A 109 16.65 -2.51 11.14
CA ARG A 109 16.64 -1.17 10.57
C ARG A 109 15.31 -0.48 10.82
N SER A 110 15.34 0.81 11.05
CA SER A 110 14.13 1.64 10.98
C SER A 110 13.66 1.76 9.52
N VAL A 111 12.36 1.98 9.34
CA VAL A 111 11.77 2.21 8.02
C VAL A 111 12.47 3.39 7.34
N GLY A 112 12.98 3.16 6.12
CA GLY A 112 13.72 4.17 5.36
C GLY A 112 15.20 4.29 5.68
N ALA A 113 15.74 3.60 6.70
CA ALA A 113 17.16 3.59 6.96
C ALA A 113 17.95 2.98 5.78
N ALA A 114 19.12 3.57 5.47
CA ALA A 114 20.01 3.04 4.47
C ALA A 114 20.53 1.64 4.87
N GLY A 115 20.77 0.79 3.88
CA GLY A 115 21.36 -0.53 4.11
C GLY A 115 21.39 -1.38 2.85
N GLY A 116 22.29 -2.34 2.81
CA GLY A 116 22.47 -3.29 1.71
C GLY A 116 21.48 -4.45 1.72
N PRO A 117 21.76 -5.49 0.93
CA PRO A 117 20.86 -6.61 0.72
C PRO A 117 20.55 -7.39 2.01
N VAL A 118 19.38 -7.98 2.02
CA VAL A 118 18.88 -8.82 3.12
C VAL A 118 18.33 -10.11 2.52
N ASP A 119 18.94 -11.23 2.83
CA ASP A 119 18.41 -12.55 2.50
C ASP A 119 17.46 -13.00 3.62
N SER A 120 16.22 -12.60 3.53
CA SER A 120 15.18 -12.92 4.52
C SER A 120 13.84 -13.04 3.79
N PRO A 121 13.40 -14.25 3.49
CA PRO A 121 12.16 -14.45 2.76
C PRO A 121 10.94 -14.03 3.59
N LEU A 122 9.90 -13.57 2.90
CA LEU A 122 8.65 -13.15 3.51
C LEU A 122 7.47 -13.41 2.56
N VAL A 123 6.34 -13.85 3.11
CA VAL A 123 5.05 -13.88 2.42
C VAL A 123 4.12 -12.89 3.10
N VAL A 124 3.72 -11.86 2.39
CA VAL A 124 2.66 -10.94 2.83
C VAL A 124 1.32 -11.49 2.41
N VAL A 125 0.41 -11.57 3.36
CA VAL A 125 -0.94 -12.10 3.18
C VAL A 125 -1.92 -11.09 3.74
N THR A 126 -2.99 -10.77 2.97
CA THR A 126 -4.09 -9.91 3.40
C THR A 126 -5.44 -10.57 3.10
N ASP A 127 -6.46 -10.27 3.89
CA ASP A 127 -7.82 -10.78 3.65
C ASP A 127 -8.38 -10.23 2.32
N ALA A 128 -8.76 -11.14 1.43
CA ALA A 128 -9.37 -10.79 0.14
C ALA A 128 -10.87 -11.07 0.11
N ARG A 129 -11.49 -11.37 1.28
CA ARG A 129 -12.88 -11.78 1.42
C ARG A 129 -13.16 -13.14 0.72
N ARG A 130 -14.38 -13.66 0.92
CA ARG A 130 -14.86 -14.89 0.26
C ARG A 130 -13.99 -16.14 0.50
N ARG A 131 -13.34 -16.23 1.66
CA ARG A 131 -12.42 -17.31 2.04
C ARG A 131 -11.17 -17.41 1.15
N GLU A 132 -10.76 -16.32 0.55
CA GLU A 132 -9.51 -16.17 -0.17
C GLU A 132 -8.64 -15.12 0.50
N VAL A 133 -7.36 -15.21 0.25
CA VAL A 133 -6.35 -14.23 0.65
C VAL A 133 -5.65 -13.69 -0.58
N ALA A 134 -5.26 -12.42 -0.54
CA ALA A 134 -4.27 -11.89 -1.46
C ALA A 134 -2.89 -12.15 -0.88
N TYR A 135 -1.98 -12.63 -1.71
CA TYR A 135 -0.60 -12.89 -1.29
C TYR A 135 0.42 -12.30 -2.26
N SER A 136 1.58 -12.01 -1.74
CA SER A 136 2.80 -11.75 -2.49
C SER A 136 3.99 -12.29 -1.68
N ALA A 137 5.06 -12.69 -2.35
CA ALA A 137 6.23 -13.27 -1.72
C ALA A 137 7.51 -12.58 -2.20
N TRP A 138 8.45 -12.41 -1.29
CA TRP A 138 9.76 -11.78 -1.52
C TRP A 138 10.88 -12.67 -1.00
N SER A 139 12.04 -12.62 -1.64
CA SER A 139 13.27 -13.30 -1.17
C SER A 139 14.05 -12.45 -0.14
N GLY A 140 13.82 -11.15 -0.10
CA GLY A 140 14.55 -10.23 0.78
C GLY A 140 14.59 -8.83 0.21
N LEU A 141 15.66 -8.09 0.54
CA LEU A 141 15.96 -6.76 -0.01
C LEU A 141 17.20 -6.84 -0.92
N ASP A 142 17.20 -6.09 -2.03
CA ASP A 142 18.34 -5.96 -2.92
C ASP A 142 19.43 -4.99 -2.38
N ASP A 143 20.46 -4.73 -3.19
CA ASP A 143 21.55 -3.81 -2.85
C ASP A 143 21.08 -2.36 -2.61
N ASP A 144 19.97 -1.97 -3.22
CA ASP A 144 19.33 -0.68 -3.04
C ASP A 144 18.37 -0.66 -1.82
N GLY A 145 18.24 -1.80 -1.11
CA GLY A 145 17.32 -1.97 0.00
C GLY A 145 15.85 -2.05 -0.42
N LEU A 146 15.58 -2.46 -1.65
CA LEU A 146 14.23 -2.62 -2.19
C LEU A 146 13.77 -4.07 -2.14
N PRO A 147 12.46 -4.34 -1.87
CA PRO A 147 11.92 -5.70 -1.81
C PRO A 147 12.04 -6.44 -3.14
N VAL A 148 12.61 -7.65 -3.13
CA VAL A 148 12.77 -8.52 -4.30
C VAL A 148 11.61 -9.49 -4.40
N VAL A 149 10.66 -9.20 -5.28
CA VAL A 149 9.46 -10.02 -5.51
C VAL A 149 9.82 -11.35 -6.15
N VAL A 150 9.26 -12.44 -5.65
CA VAL A 150 9.39 -13.80 -6.22
C VAL A 150 8.06 -14.40 -6.66
N ALA A 151 6.93 -13.98 -6.07
CA ALA A 151 5.59 -14.42 -6.49
C ALA A 151 4.51 -13.41 -6.14
N GLY A 152 3.41 -13.44 -6.88
CA GLY A 152 2.25 -12.57 -6.66
C GLY A 152 2.42 -11.16 -7.25
N PRO A 153 1.50 -10.23 -6.93
CA PRO A 153 0.30 -10.44 -6.12
C PRO A 153 -0.76 -11.28 -6.83
N ALA A 154 -1.38 -12.20 -6.10
CA ALA A 154 -2.44 -13.06 -6.62
C ALA A 154 -3.44 -13.46 -5.51
N LEU A 155 -4.59 -14.02 -5.91
CA LEU A 155 -5.57 -14.59 -4.99
C LEU A 155 -5.37 -16.09 -4.86
N VAL A 156 -5.58 -16.60 -3.65
CA VAL A 156 -5.49 -18.03 -3.36
C VAL A 156 -6.36 -18.38 -2.15
N ARG A 157 -6.78 -19.62 -2.04
CA ARG A 157 -7.34 -20.14 -0.79
C ARG A 157 -6.21 -20.31 0.23
N PRO A 158 -6.44 -20.06 1.52
CA PRO A 158 -5.40 -20.23 2.53
C PRO A 158 -4.72 -21.61 2.52
N ALA A 159 -5.48 -22.67 2.19
CA ALA A 159 -4.96 -24.04 2.12
C ALA A 159 -3.97 -24.27 0.97
N ASP A 160 -4.06 -23.48 -0.10
CA ASP A 160 -3.27 -23.63 -1.33
C ASP A 160 -2.08 -22.64 -1.38
N LEU A 161 -1.87 -21.85 -0.30
CA LEU A 161 -0.88 -20.78 -0.26
C LEU A 161 0.55 -21.30 -0.43
N ASP A 162 0.91 -22.45 0.13
CA ASP A 162 2.24 -23.04 0.04
C ASP A 162 2.59 -23.42 -1.40
N GLU A 163 1.65 -24.02 -2.11
CA GLU A 163 1.80 -24.39 -3.50
C GLU A 163 1.89 -23.14 -4.40
N ALA A 164 1.02 -22.17 -4.17
CA ALA A 164 0.92 -20.95 -5.00
C ALA A 164 2.15 -20.05 -4.88
N THR A 165 2.77 -19.98 -3.71
CA THR A 165 3.97 -19.16 -3.50
C THR A 165 5.24 -19.83 -4.00
N GLY A 166 5.26 -21.16 -4.17
CA GLY A 166 6.49 -21.93 -4.32
C GLY A 166 7.44 -21.77 -3.12
N ALA A 167 6.99 -21.08 -2.09
CA ALA A 167 7.75 -20.81 -0.89
C ALA A 167 7.72 -22.05 0.02
N SER A 168 8.82 -22.27 0.70
CA SER A 168 8.82 -23.26 1.78
C SER A 168 7.78 -22.86 2.84
N SER A 169 7.09 -23.85 3.42
CA SER A 169 6.18 -23.63 4.57
C SER A 169 6.89 -22.98 5.77
N SER A 170 8.23 -22.95 5.75
CA SER A 170 9.06 -22.27 6.76
C SER A 170 9.20 -20.76 6.56
N TRP A 171 8.77 -20.19 5.43
CA TRP A 171 8.87 -18.76 5.22
C TRP A 171 7.93 -18.00 6.17
N PRO A 172 8.43 -16.95 6.85
CA PRO A 172 7.58 -16.09 7.67
C PRO A 172 6.41 -15.51 6.86
N ARG A 173 5.23 -15.45 7.50
CA ARG A 173 3.99 -14.95 6.89
C ARG A 173 3.37 -13.88 7.76
N THR A 174 2.73 -12.90 7.13
CA THR A 174 1.87 -11.99 7.88
C THR A 174 0.52 -12.66 8.16
N ASP A 175 -0.11 -12.27 9.27
CA ASP A 175 -1.47 -12.67 9.59
C ASP A 175 -2.45 -11.86 8.72
N PRO A 176 -3.28 -12.50 7.88
CA PRO A 176 -4.20 -11.79 6.99
C PRO A 176 -5.22 -10.91 7.73
N ASP A 177 -5.60 -11.29 8.95
CA ASP A 177 -6.58 -10.54 9.74
C ASP A 177 -5.95 -9.36 10.52
N ALA A 178 -4.64 -9.41 10.74
CA ALA A 178 -3.89 -8.40 11.46
C ALA A 178 -2.98 -7.53 10.59
N THR A 179 -2.85 -7.86 9.29
CA THR A 179 -1.98 -7.12 8.37
C THR A 179 -2.59 -5.76 8.06
N THR A 180 -1.88 -4.71 8.44
CA THR A 180 -2.16 -3.32 8.06
C THR A 180 -1.07 -2.81 7.13
N VAL A 181 -1.38 -1.78 6.36
CA VAL A 181 -0.40 -1.12 5.49
C VAL A 181 -0.04 0.23 6.10
N SER A 182 1.23 0.39 6.46
CA SER A 182 1.78 1.66 6.94
C SER A 182 1.98 2.61 5.76
N ALA A 183 1.35 3.78 5.83
CA ALA A 183 1.58 4.85 4.86
C ALA A 183 3.01 5.42 4.99
N ALA A 184 3.59 5.38 6.17
CA ALA A 184 4.99 5.75 6.38
C ALA A 184 5.93 4.81 5.61
N ALA A 185 5.70 3.50 5.70
CA ALA A 185 6.47 2.53 4.92
C ALA A 185 6.26 2.72 3.40
N LEU A 186 5.02 3.01 2.97
CA LEU A 186 4.70 3.31 1.58
C LEU A 186 5.47 4.53 1.06
N GLY A 187 5.47 5.61 1.84
CA GLY A 187 6.17 6.85 1.50
C GLY A 187 7.70 6.67 1.47
N MET A 188 8.26 6.00 2.48
CA MET A 188 9.70 5.73 2.53
C MET A 188 10.18 4.78 1.42
N LEU A 189 9.35 3.80 1.04
CA LEU A 189 9.62 2.96 -0.13
C LEU A 189 9.62 3.80 -1.42
N ALA A 190 8.70 4.75 -1.55
CA ALA A 190 8.65 5.66 -2.69
C ALA A 190 9.88 6.57 -2.76
N GLU A 191 10.35 7.12 -1.64
CA GLU A 191 11.60 7.87 -1.58
C GLU A 191 12.79 7.01 -2.03
N ARG A 192 12.84 5.73 -1.60
CA ARG A 192 13.89 4.79 -2.00
C ARG A 192 13.84 4.46 -3.50
N LEU A 193 12.65 4.22 -4.05
CA LEU A 193 12.47 4.02 -5.49
C LEU A 193 12.96 5.23 -6.29
N PHE A 194 12.63 6.44 -5.84
CA PHE A 194 13.05 7.67 -6.48
C PHE A 194 14.57 7.87 -6.41
N GLU A 195 15.16 7.66 -5.25
CA GLU A 195 16.62 7.80 -5.02
C GLU A 195 17.43 6.91 -5.98
N HIS A 196 16.96 5.67 -6.21
CA HIS A 196 17.66 4.70 -7.07
C HIS A 196 17.15 4.67 -8.52
N GLY A 197 16.30 5.63 -8.92
CA GLY A 197 15.79 5.73 -10.29
C GLY A 197 14.96 4.52 -10.72
N ARG A 198 14.32 3.83 -9.75
CA ARG A 198 13.49 2.66 -10.01
C ARG A 198 12.08 3.08 -10.45
N ALA A 199 11.45 2.23 -11.26
CA ALA A 199 10.11 2.50 -11.76
C ALA A 199 9.05 2.41 -10.64
N PHE A 200 8.12 3.36 -10.65
CA PHE A 200 6.89 3.26 -9.87
C PHE A 200 5.89 2.32 -10.51
N ALA A 201 4.95 1.84 -9.72
CA ALA A 201 3.86 1.03 -10.22
C ALA A 201 2.91 1.85 -11.13
N ASP A 202 2.13 1.14 -11.97
CA ASP A 202 1.09 1.79 -12.77
C ASP A 202 0.08 2.52 -11.89
N ALA A 203 -0.47 3.61 -12.40
CA ALA A 203 -1.42 4.45 -11.67
C ALA A 203 -2.79 3.79 -11.42
N GLU A 204 -3.08 2.67 -12.10
CA GLU A 204 -4.35 1.96 -11.96
C GLU A 204 -4.40 1.10 -10.69
N PRO A 205 -5.60 1.00 -10.05
CA PRO A 205 -5.77 0.11 -8.91
C PRO A 205 -5.47 -1.35 -9.26
N LEU A 206 -4.80 -2.05 -8.38
CA LEU A 206 -4.51 -3.47 -8.56
C LEU A 206 -5.71 -4.33 -8.14
N TYR A 207 -6.60 -4.57 -9.07
CA TYR A 207 -7.74 -5.45 -8.85
C TYR A 207 -7.37 -6.90 -9.16
N LEU A 208 -7.28 -7.73 -8.13
CA LEU A 208 -7.02 -9.17 -8.28
C LEU A 208 -8.29 -9.98 -8.61
N ARG A 209 -9.45 -9.33 -8.60
CA ARG A 209 -10.74 -9.93 -8.94
C ARG A 209 -11.51 -9.00 -9.85
N GLU A 210 -12.24 -9.55 -10.80
CA GLU A 210 -13.19 -8.77 -11.58
C GLU A 210 -14.38 -8.33 -10.71
N PRO A 211 -14.96 -7.14 -10.98
CA PRO A 211 -16.17 -6.71 -10.29
C PRO A 211 -17.33 -7.67 -10.56
N ASP A 212 -18.07 -8.06 -9.50
CA ASP A 212 -19.33 -8.78 -9.66
C ASP A 212 -20.39 -7.84 -10.23
N VAL A 213 -20.49 -7.78 -11.54
CA VAL A 213 -21.55 -7.03 -12.21
C VAL A 213 -22.70 -7.98 -12.51
N THR A 214 -23.80 -7.85 -11.77
CA THR A 214 -25.07 -8.46 -12.20
C THR A 214 -25.57 -7.65 -13.40
N PRO A 215 -25.70 -8.26 -14.60
CA PRO A 215 -26.25 -7.54 -15.75
C PRO A 215 -27.60 -6.93 -15.39
N SER A 216 -27.78 -5.65 -15.72
CA SER A 216 -29.06 -4.98 -15.50
C SER A 216 -30.16 -5.72 -16.28
N ALA A 217 -31.29 -5.96 -15.65
CA ALA A 217 -32.47 -6.59 -16.27
C ALA A 217 -33.13 -5.73 -17.37
N GLY A 218 -32.43 -4.74 -17.90
CA GLY A 218 -32.91 -3.80 -18.91
C GLY A 218 -33.46 -2.49 -18.31
N PRO A 219 -33.76 -1.49 -19.14
CA PRO A 219 -34.30 -0.23 -18.65
C PRO A 219 -35.66 -0.45 -18.02
N LYS A 220 -35.85 0.06 -16.79
CA LYS A 220 -37.17 0.07 -16.14
C LYS A 220 -38.13 0.92 -17.01
N SER A 221 -39.24 0.32 -17.44
CA SER A 221 -40.31 1.07 -18.08
C SER A 221 -40.83 2.14 -17.13
N VAL A 222 -40.63 3.40 -17.48
CA VAL A 222 -41.25 4.53 -16.78
C VAL A 222 -42.65 4.65 -17.35
N THR A 223 -43.65 4.09 -16.68
CA THR A 223 -45.05 4.37 -16.98
C THR A 223 -45.33 5.82 -16.63
N ARG A 224 -45.77 6.60 -17.64
CA ARG A 224 -46.29 7.97 -17.47
C ARG A 224 -47.66 7.94 -16.82
#